data_55bf365d72bd4397c3c1f5de53fa8c88
#
_entry.id   55bf365d72bd4397c3c1f5de53fa8c88
#
_cell.length_a   1.000
_cell.length_b   1.000
_cell.length_c   1.000
_cell.angle_alpha   90.00
_cell.angle_beta   90.00
_cell.angle_gamma   90.00
#
_symmetry.space_group_name_H-M   'P 1'
#
loop_
_entity.id
_entity.type
_entity.pdbx_description
1 polymer ?
#
loop_
_entity_poly.entity_id
_entity_poly.type
_entity_poly.pdbx_seq_one_letter_code
_entity_poly.pdbx_strand_id
1 'polypeptide(L)'
;MTYADDDLRRILQQTRVIALVGASSNPVRPSFIVGTYLAARRYRVIPVNPGTEGQMLFGERVWPDLASIPADIDVDMIDIFRKSDAVPALVAQALARFPRLKTIWMQFNVVHPAAAAVAQARGVTVIQDRCTKAENQRLSGELRMAGFNTGIITSRLGG
;
A
#
# COMPACT_ATOMS: atom_id res chain seq x y z
N MET A 1 -15.13 -8.16 -2.59
CA MET A 1 -15.05 -7.41 -1.34
C MET A 1 -15.39 -5.96 -1.56
N THR A 2 -16.23 -5.43 -0.71
CA THR A 2 -16.72 -4.07 -0.80
C THR A 2 -16.23 -3.28 0.41
N TYR A 3 -15.74 -2.08 0.16
CA TYR A 3 -15.25 -1.18 1.21
C TYR A 3 -15.96 0.16 1.09
N ALA A 4 -16.37 0.72 2.22
CA ALA A 4 -16.98 2.04 2.23
C ALA A 4 -15.94 3.11 1.90
N ASP A 5 -16.33 4.08 1.09
CA ASP A 5 -15.43 5.17 0.70
C ASP A 5 -14.88 5.94 1.90
N ASP A 6 -15.71 6.16 2.90
CA ASP A 6 -15.26 6.87 4.10
C ASP A 6 -14.18 6.11 4.86
N ASP A 7 -14.29 4.78 4.90
CA ASP A 7 -13.27 3.95 5.52
C ASP A 7 -11.96 4.00 4.77
N LEU A 8 -12.00 3.87 3.45
CA LEU A 8 -10.81 3.96 2.61
C LEU A 8 -10.16 5.33 2.72
N ARG A 9 -10.97 6.38 2.70
CA ARG A 9 -10.47 7.75 2.84
C ARG A 9 -9.77 7.95 4.17
N ARG A 10 -10.37 7.47 5.24
CA ARG A 10 -9.78 7.57 6.58
C ARG A 10 -8.44 6.84 6.67
N ILE A 11 -8.37 5.62 6.12
CA ILE A 11 -7.13 4.84 6.09
C ILE A 11 -6.03 5.63 5.39
N LEU A 12 -6.32 6.13 4.19
CA LEU A 12 -5.32 6.84 3.40
C LEU A 12 -4.90 8.16 4.04
N GLN A 13 -5.82 8.84 4.73
CA GLN A 13 -5.51 10.10 5.42
C GLN A 13 -4.68 9.89 6.68
N GLN A 14 -4.87 8.77 7.37
CA GLN A 14 -4.14 8.45 8.60
C GLN A 14 -2.76 7.88 8.34
N THR A 15 -2.49 7.42 7.13
CA THR A 15 -1.24 6.78 6.77
C THR A 15 -0.18 7.82 6.46
N ARG A 16 1.01 7.64 7.01
CA ARG A 16 2.17 8.48 6.72
C ARG A 16 3.34 7.68 6.17
N VAL A 17 3.62 6.52 6.76
CA VAL A 17 4.75 5.67 6.39
C VAL A 17 4.22 4.34 5.87
N ILE A 18 4.61 4.00 4.66
CA ILE A 18 4.18 2.79 3.97
C ILE A 18 5.42 1.93 3.68
N ALA A 19 5.38 0.66 4.08
CA ALA A 19 6.35 -0.31 3.60
C ALA A 19 5.75 -1.00 2.38
N LEU A 20 6.33 -0.76 1.22
CA LEU A 20 5.85 -1.29 -0.04
C LEU A 20 6.64 -2.55 -0.38
N VAL A 21 5.99 -3.70 -0.24
CA VAL A 21 6.62 -5.01 -0.40
C VAL A 21 6.47 -5.51 -1.83
N GLY A 22 7.59 -5.92 -2.41
CA GLY A 22 7.63 -6.30 -3.82
C GLY A 22 8.01 -5.12 -4.72
N ALA A 23 8.76 -4.18 -4.17
CA ALA A 23 9.17 -2.98 -4.89
C ALA A 23 10.09 -3.33 -6.06
N SER A 24 9.70 -2.91 -7.25
CA SER A 24 10.46 -3.13 -8.48
C SER A 24 11.15 -1.84 -8.93
N SER A 25 12.35 -1.99 -9.49
CA SER A 25 13.04 -0.87 -10.13
C SER A 25 12.63 -0.67 -11.60
N ASN A 26 11.81 -1.56 -12.12
CA ASN A 26 11.33 -1.48 -13.50
C ASN A 26 10.19 -0.47 -13.60
N PRO A 27 10.34 0.63 -14.37
CA PRO A 27 9.35 1.71 -14.42
C PRO A 27 7.97 1.30 -14.93
N VAL A 28 7.86 0.17 -15.62
CA VAL A 28 6.55 -0.28 -16.13
C VAL A 28 5.82 -1.17 -15.13
N ARG A 29 6.44 -1.57 -14.04
CA ARG A 29 5.80 -2.42 -13.05
C ARG A 29 4.86 -1.61 -12.15
N PRO A 30 3.72 -2.20 -11.76
CA PRO A 30 2.77 -1.50 -10.89
C PRO A 30 3.38 -0.99 -9.59
N SER A 31 4.25 -1.76 -8.94
CA SER A 31 4.85 -1.34 -7.69
C SER A 31 5.72 -0.08 -7.85
N PHE A 32 6.40 0.06 -8.98
CA PHE A 32 7.17 1.27 -9.26
C PHE A 32 6.24 2.47 -9.47
N ILE A 33 5.21 2.27 -10.29
CA ILE A 33 4.26 3.34 -10.63
C ILE A 33 3.54 3.83 -9.37
N VAL A 34 3.03 2.90 -8.57
CA VAL A 34 2.28 3.24 -7.36
C VAL A 34 3.20 3.86 -6.31
N GLY A 35 4.38 3.28 -6.09
CA GLY A 35 5.33 3.82 -5.11
C GLY A 35 5.78 5.24 -5.44
N THR A 36 6.05 5.50 -6.72
CA THR A 36 6.41 6.83 -7.18
C THR A 36 5.28 7.83 -6.95
N TYR A 37 4.05 7.42 -7.28
CA TYR A 37 2.87 8.25 -7.06
C TYR A 37 2.70 8.60 -5.58
N LEU A 38 2.76 7.59 -4.71
CA LEU A 38 2.56 7.79 -3.27
C LEU A 38 3.65 8.69 -2.68
N ALA A 39 4.90 8.46 -3.07
CA ALA A 39 6.00 9.30 -2.57
C ALA A 39 5.82 10.76 -2.94
N ALA A 40 5.22 11.04 -4.10
CA ALA A 40 4.93 12.41 -4.53
C ALA A 40 3.76 13.04 -3.77
N ARG A 41 2.99 12.26 -3.00
CA ARG A 41 1.81 12.73 -2.25
C ARG A 41 2.03 12.72 -0.73
N ARG A 42 3.25 12.96 -0.29
CA ARG A 42 3.61 13.10 1.12
C ARG A 42 3.72 11.80 1.90
N TYR A 43 3.50 10.63 1.28
CA TYR A 43 3.75 9.38 1.97
C TYR A 43 5.26 9.11 1.96
N ARG A 44 5.78 8.67 3.08
CA ARG A 44 7.10 8.07 3.10
C ARG A 44 6.96 6.63 2.68
N VAL A 45 7.54 6.26 1.54
CA VAL A 45 7.40 4.92 0.98
C VAL A 45 8.74 4.21 1.12
N ILE A 46 8.77 3.19 1.97
CA ILE A 46 9.96 2.39 2.24
C ILE A 46 9.89 1.14 1.37
N PRO A 47 10.77 1.00 0.37
CA PRO A 47 10.70 -0.14 -0.54
C PRO A 47 11.32 -1.38 0.10
N VAL A 48 10.66 -2.52 -0.12
CA VAL A 48 11.10 -3.82 0.40
C VAL A 48 11.11 -4.84 -0.73
N ASN A 49 12.28 -5.39 -1.04
CA ASN A 49 12.41 -6.46 -2.02
C ASN A 49 13.83 -7.02 -1.97
N PRO A 50 14.01 -8.35 -1.74
CA PRO A 50 15.36 -8.92 -1.74
C PRO A 50 16.08 -8.74 -3.06
N GLY A 51 15.36 -8.74 -4.20
CA GLY A 51 15.97 -8.64 -5.51
C GLY A 51 16.55 -7.27 -5.85
N THR A 52 16.14 -6.23 -5.15
CA THR A 52 16.62 -4.86 -5.41
C THR A 52 17.25 -4.25 -4.16
N GLU A 53 17.64 -5.08 -3.22
CA GLU A 53 18.26 -4.63 -1.97
C GLU A 53 19.42 -3.67 -2.22
N GLY A 54 19.44 -2.57 -1.47
CA GLY A 54 20.51 -1.58 -1.53
C GLY A 54 20.33 -0.53 -2.61
N GLN A 55 19.43 -0.73 -3.57
CA GLN A 55 19.11 0.30 -4.55
C GLN A 55 18.28 1.40 -3.90
N MET A 56 18.15 2.52 -4.59
CA MET A 56 17.30 3.63 -4.14
C MET A 56 16.02 3.65 -4.96
N LEU A 57 14.88 3.60 -4.29
CA LEU A 57 13.56 3.73 -4.90
C LEU A 57 12.72 4.67 -4.04
N PHE A 58 11.94 5.50 -4.68
CA PHE A 58 11.01 6.42 -3.98
C PHE A 58 11.73 7.34 -2.98
N GLY A 59 13.00 7.62 -3.24
CA GLY A 59 13.81 8.44 -2.34
C GLY A 59 14.33 7.71 -1.11
N GLU A 60 14.17 6.39 -1.04
CA GLU A 60 14.55 5.57 0.11
C GLU A 60 15.38 4.37 -0.34
N ARG A 61 16.17 3.85 0.58
CA ARG A 61 16.93 2.62 0.35
C ARG A 61 15.99 1.41 0.36
N VAL A 62 16.23 0.45 -0.54
CA VAL A 62 15.48 -0.81 -0.56
C VAL A 62 16.03 -1.77 0.50
N TRP A 63 15.14 -2.27 1.34
CA TRP A 63 15.46 -3.28 2.36
C TRP A 63 15.06 -4.66 1.85
N PRO A 64 15.80 -5.73 2.23
CA PRO A 64 15.49 -7.07 1.71
C PRO A 64 14.20 -7.65 2.28
N ASP A 65 13.82 -7.26 3.49
CA ASP A 65 12.62 -7.76 4.15
C ASP A 65 12.13 -6.75 5.19
N LEU A 66 10.97 -7.02 5.77
CA LEU A 66 10.38 -6.12 6.76
C LEU A 66 11.21 -6.05 8.04
N ALA A 67 11.84 -7.14 8.42
CA ALA A 67 12.63 -7.19 9.65
C ALA A 67 13.86 -6.30 9.58
N SER A 68 14.38 -6.05 8.40
CA SER A 68 15.59 -5.25 8.19
C SER A 68 15.33 -3.74 8.27
N ILE A 69 14.08 -3.31 8.21
CA ILE A 69 13.74 -1.89 8.34
C ILE A 69 14.18 -1.42 9.73
N PRO A 70 14.91 -0.29 9.84
CA PRO A 70 15.39 0.20 11.12
C PRO A 70 14.31 0.28 12.20
N ALA A 71 14.68 -0.07 13.43
CA ALA A 71 13.74 -0.22 14.52
C ALA A 71 13.03 1.09 14.92
N ASP A 72 13.64 2.21 14.63
CA ASP A 72 13.07 3.52 14.95
C ASP A 72 12.07 4.04 13.93
N ILE A 73 11.82 3.27 12.85
CA ILE A 73 10.83 3.64 11.86
C ILE A 73 9.52 2.94 12.18
N ASP A 74 8.49 3.73 12.50
CA ASP A 74 7.14 3.22 12.69
C ASP A 74 6.44 3.18 11.34
N VAL A 75 6.01 2.00 10.93
CA VAL A 75 5.28 1.80 9.68
C VAL A 75 3.79 1.73 9.98
N ASP A 76 3.01 2.54 9.26
CA ASP A 76 1.55 2.59 9.40
C ASP A 76 0.85 1.56 8.53
N MET A 77 1.36 1.32 7.34
CA MET A 77 0.73 0.45 6.35
C MET A 77 1.77 -0.42 5.65
N ILE A 78 1.42 -1.69 5.46
CA ILE A 78 2.15 -2.58 4.55
C ILE A 78 1.34 -2.64 3.26
N ASP A 79 1.95 -2.28 2.14
CA ASP A 79 1.31 -2.30 0.82
C ASP A 79 1.94 -3.43 0.00
N ILE A 80 1.17 -4.48 -0.28
CA ILE A 80 1.69 -5.76 -0.77
C ILE A 80 1.50 -5.91 -2.27
N PHE A 81 2.63 -5.99 -2.99
CA PHE A 81 2.72 -6.26 -4.42
C PHE A 81 3.32 -7.64 -4.68
N ARG A 82 2.98 -8.61 -3.88
CA ARG A 82 3.43 -9.99 -4.03
C ARG A 82 2.24 -10.88 -4.35
N LYS A 83 2.51 -12.09 -4.84
CA LYS A 83 1.46 -13.07 -5.06
C LYS A 83 0.74 -13.41 -3.77
N SER A 84 -0.52 -13.80 -3.88
CA SER A 84 -1.36 -14.07 -2.71
C SER A 84 -0.77 -15.12 -1.76
N ASP A 85 -0.04 -16.11 -2.29
CA ASP A 85 0.54 -17.15 -1.47
C ASP A 85 1.68 -16.64 -0.58
N ALA A 86 2.24 -15.47 -0.86
CA ALA A 86 3.27 -14.87 -0.02
C ALA A 86 2.68 -14.10 1.17
N VAL A 87 1.38 -13.83 1.16
CA VAL A 87 0.75 -12.94 2.15
C VAL A 87 0.83 -13.48 3.59
N PRO A 88 0.59 -14.78 3.87
CA PRO A 88 0.64 -15.25 5.25
C PRO A 88 1.97 -14.97 5.95
N ALA A 89 3.09 -15.22 5.29
CA ALA A 89 4.40 -14.96 5.87
C ALA A 89 4.63 -13.45 6.08
N LEU A 90 4.18 -12.63 5.13
CA LEU A 90 4.31 -11.18 5.24
C LEU A 90 3.48 -10.62 6.39
N VAL A 91 2.28 -11.14 6.58
CA VAL A 91 1.42 -10.75 7.71
C VAL A 91 2.11 -11.09 9.03
N ALA A 92 2.64 -12.31 9.15
CA ALA A 92 3.32 -12.72 10.37
C ALA A 92 4.53 -11.83 10.65
N GLN A 93 5.33 -11.54 9.63
CA GLN A 93 6.50 -10.66 9.77
C GLN A 93 6.09 -9.24 10.18
N ALA A 94 5.06 -8.71 9.54
CA ALA A 94 4.59 -7.36 9.82
C ALA A 94 4.08 -7.23 11.25
N LEU A 95 3.28 -8.19 11.71
CA LEU A 95 2.73 -8.17 13.07
C LEU A 95 3.83 -8.30 14.13
N ALA A 96 4.85 -9.09 13.85
CA ALA A 96 5.97 -9.24 14.76
C ALA A 96 6.85 -8.00 14.82
N ARG A 97 7.01 -7.31 13.69
CA ARG A 97 7.97 -6.22 13.57
C ARG A 97 7.38 -4.86 13.92
N PHE A 98 6.10 -4.63 13.63
CA PHE A 98 5.50 -3.30 13.75
C PHE A 98 4.33 -3.32 14.73
N PRO A 99 4.57 -3.03 16.01
CA PRO A 99 3.48 -3.06 17.02
C PRO A 99 2.42 -1.97 16.82
N ARG A 100 2.76 -0.93 16.06
CA ARG A 100 1.82 0.17 15.78
C ARG A 100 1.24 0.12 14.38
N LEU A 101 1.40 -0.98 13.69
CA LEU A 101 0.85 -1.16 12.36
C LEU A 101 -0.66 -0.97 12.38
N LYS A 102 -1.18 -0.16 11.46
CA LYS A 102 -2.61 0.15 11.36
C LYS A 102 -3.30 -0.62 10.27
N THR A 103 -2.61 -0.84 9.14
CA THR A 103 -3.25 -1.37 7.94
C THR A 103 -2.32 -2.32 7.18
N ILE A 104 -2.91 -3.38 6.66
CA ILE A 104 -2.28 -4.22 5.64
C ILE A 104 -3.13 -4.08 4.39
N TRP A 105 -2.49 -3.69 3.29
CA TRP A 105 -3.17 -3.41 2.03
C TRP A 105 -2.65 -4.38 0.96
N MET A 106 -3.55 -5.15 0.37
CA MET A 106 -3.25 -6.09 -0.70
C MET A 106 -3.68 -5.47 -2.01
N GLN A 107 -2.75 -5.32 -2.95
CA GLN A 107 -2.99 -4.68 -4.23
C GLN A 107 -3.90 -5.52 -5.14
N PHE A 108 -4.19 -5.03 -6.34
CA PHE A 108 -5.02 -5.75 -7.30
C PHE A 108 -4.55 -7.20 -7.45
N ASN A 109 -5.49 -8.12 -7.42
CA ASN A 109 -5.27 -9.57 -7.57
C ASN A 109 -4.53 -10.21 -6.40
N VAL A 110 -4.32 -9.48 -5.32
CA VAL A 110 -3.72 -10.05 -4.10
C VAL A 110 -4.85 -10.22 -3.09
N VAL A 111 -5.16 -11.46 -2.76
CA VAL A 111 -6.27 -11.81 -1.89
C VAL A 111 -5.85 -12.99 -1.02
N HIS A 112 -6.07 -12.88 0.29
CA HIS A 112 -5.81 -14.00 1.20
C HIS A 112 -6.67 -13.85 2.45
N PRO A 113 -7.93 -14.33 2.42
CA PRO A 113 -8.86 -14.11 3.54
C PRO A 113 -8.38 -14.69 4.87
N ALA A 114 -7.73 -15.85 4.86
CA ALA A 114 -7.24 -16.47 6.09
C ALA A 114 -6.15 -15.60 6.74
N ALA A 115 -5.20 -15.09 5.96
CA ALA A 115 -4.17 -14.20 6.48
C ALA A 115 -4.77 -12.87 6.95
N ALA A 116 -5.77 -12.38 6.22
CA ALA A 116 -6.49 -11.16 6.61
C ALA A 116 -7.13 -11.34 7.99
N ALA A 117 -7.74 -12.49 8.26
CA ALA A 117 -8.36 -12.77 9.54
C ALA A 117 -7.34 -12.75 10.69
N VAL A 118 -6.13 -13.25 10.46
CA VAL A 118 -5.05 -13.22 11.45
C VAL A 118 -4.70 -11.78 11.82
N ALA A 119 -4.54 -10.91 10.83
CA ALA A 119 -4.23 -9.51 11.07
C ALA A 119 -5.39 -8.79 11.76
N GLN A 120 -6.61 -9.04 11.33
CA GLN A 120 -7.81 -8.42 11.91
C GLN A 120 -7.98 -8.81 13.37
N ALA A 121 -7.67 -10.05 13.73
CA ALA A 121 -7.73 -10.51 15.13
C ALA A 121 -6.73 -9.75 16.02
N ARG A 122 -5.70 -9.14 15.43
CA ARG A 122 -4.71 -8.32 16.14
C ARG A 122 -5.04 -6.82 16.06
N GLY A 123 -6.22 -6.48 15.58
CA GLY A 123 -6.66 -5.08 15.48
C GLY A 123 -6.15 -4.33 14.27
N VAL A 124 -5.59 -5.02 13.29
CA VAL A 124 -5.08 -4.39 12.07
C VAL A 124 -6.16 -4.43 11.00
N THR A 125 -6.40 -3.29 10.35
CA THR A 125 -7.35 -3.21 9.25
C THR A 125 -6.73 -3.83 8.00
N VAL A 126 -7.53 -4.60 7.25
CA VAL A 126 -7.03 -5.24 6.03
C VAL A 126 -7.89 -4.83 4.84
N ILE A 127 -7.25 -4.39 3.78
CA ILE A 127 -7.88 -4.11 2.50
C ILE A 127 -7.31 -5.10 1.49
N GLN A 128 -8.16 -5.72 0.69
CA GLN A 128 -7.73 -6.73 -0.29
C GLN A 128 -8.20 -6.33 -1.68
N ASP A 129 -7.36 -6.61 -2.68
CA ASP A 129 -7.70 -6.46 -4.09
C ASP A 129 -8.10 -5.03 -4.44
N ARG A 130 -7.30 -4.07 -4.00
CA ARG A 130 -7.47 -2.65 -4.32
C ARG A 130 -6.12 -2.01 -4.61
N CYS A 131 -6.11 -0.94 -5.39
CA CYS A 131 -4.88 -0.19 -5.69
C CYS A 131 -4.85 1.10 -4.86
N THR A 132 -3.81 1.27 -4.05
CA THR A 132 -3.66 2.46 -3.22
C THR A 132 -3.64 3.75 -4.05
N LYS A 133 -2.96 3.73 -5.20
CA LYS A 133 -2.93 4.88 -6.09
C LYS A 133 -4.32 5.22 -6.60
N ALA A 134 -5.03 4.22 -7.13
CA ALA A 134 -6.36 4.43 -7.70
C ALA A 134 -7.34 4.95 -6.65
N GLU A 135 -7.32 4.36 -5.46
CA GLU A 135 -8.21 4.80 -4.39
C GLU A 135 -7.86 6.19 -3.88
N ASN A 136 -6.57 6.49 -3.77
CA ASN A 136 -6.15 7.82 -3.34
C ASN A 136 -6.56 8.89 -4.35
N GLN A 137 -6.38 8.62 -5.65
CA GLN A 137 -6.80 9.55 -6.70
C GLN A 137 -8.31 9.79 -6.65
N ARG A 138 -9.06 8.73 -6.54
CA ARG A 138 -10.52 8.79 -6.53
C ARG A 138 -11.05 9.54 -5.32
N LEU A 139 -10.51 9.26 -4.14
CA LEU A 139 -11.04 9.76 -2.88
C LEU A 139 -10.50 11.14 -2.52
N SER A 140 -9.35 11.53 -3.05
CA SER A 140 -8.78 12.85 -2.80
C SER A 140 -9.33 13.93 -3.74
N GLY A 141 -10.11 13.54 -4.74
CA GLY A 141 -10.61 14.47 -5.73
C GLY A 141 -9.62 14.85 -6.82
N GLU A 142 -8.45 14.20 -6.87
CA GLU A 142 -7.44 14.50 -7.88
C GLU A 142 -7.97 14.37 -9.29
N LEU A 143 -8.72 13.31 -9.55
CA LEU A 143 -9.26 13.05 -10.88
C LEU A 143 -10.24 14.13 -11.29
N ARG A 144 -11.04 14.60 -10.34
CA ARG A 144 -12.00 15.66 -10.58
C ARG A 144 -11.30 16.98 -10.92
N MET A 145 -10.26 17.29 -10.18
CA MET A 145 -9.49 18.50 -10.41
C MET A 145 -8.77 18.47 -11.76
N ALA A 146 -8.17 17.34 -12.08
CA ALA A 146 -7.44 17.19 -13.32
C ALA A 146 -8.36 17.11 -14.53
N GLY A 147 -9.51 16.53 -14.36
CA GLY A 147 -10.38 16.24 -15.47
C GLY A 147 -11.36 17.31 -15.71
N PHE A 148 -11.25 18.20 -15.15
CA PHE A 148 -12.02 18.95 -15.41
C PHE A 148 -13.12 18.59 -15.58
N ASN A 149 -13.23 18.22 -15.07
CA ASN A 149 -14.07 18.24 -15.22
C ASN A 149 -15.16 17.85 -15.42
N THR A 150 -15.43 17.37 -15.27
CA THR A 150 -16.64 17.15 -15.81
C THR A 150 -17.31 16.01 -15.20
N GLY A 151 -18.58 16.03 -15.05
CA GLY A 151 -19.41 14.96 -14.55
C GLY A 151 -19.23 13.67 -15.33
N ILE A 152 -18.96 13.80 -16.61
CA ILE A 152 -18.76 12.64 -17.46
C ILE A 152 -17.57 11.81 -17.01
N ILE A 153 -16.46 12.46 -16.77
CA ILE A 153 -15.26 11.79 -16.31
C ILE A 153 -15.51 11.19 -14.94
N THR A 154 -16.14 11.94 -14.07
CA THR A 154 -16.45 11.48 -12.72
C THR A 154 -17.34 10.25 -12.75
N SER A 155 -18.37 10.25 -13.57
CA SER A 155 -19.28 9.12 -13.66
C SER A 155 -18.58 7.85 -14.09
N ARG A 156 -17.71 7.96 -15.09
CA ARG A 156 -17.00 6.79 -15.57
C ARG A 156 -16.00 6.27 -14.58
N LEU A 157 -15.33 7.16 -13.88
CA LEU A 157 -14.32 6.77 -12.91
C LEU A 157 -14.94 6.30 -11.61
N GLY A 158 -16.11 6.80 -11.29
CA GLY A 158 -16.81 6.37 -10.10
C GLY A 158 -17.60 5.10 -10.27
N GLY A 159 -17.77 4.69 -11.52
CA GLY A 159 -18.57 3.48 -11.81
C GLY A 159 -17.84 2.19 -11.55
#